data_01a426e61da35652717e6d1aaa1c6330
#
_entry.id   01a426e61da35652717e6d1aaa1c6330
#
_cell.length_a   1.000
_cell.length_b   1.000
_cell.length_c   1.000
_cell.angle_alpha   90.00
_cell.angle_beta   90.00
_cell.angle_gamma   90.00
#
_symmetry.space_group_name_H-M   'P 1'
#
loop_
_entity.id
_entity.type
_entity.pdbx_description
1 polymer ?
#
loop_
_entity_poly.entity_id
_entity_poly.type
_entity_poly.pdbx_seq_one_letter_code
_entity_poly.pdbx_strand_id
1 'polypeptide(L)'
;LHLVVLGLGDEEGTFADVIQEVSKKKKLKYTLINVEEAYIADADLDVGNLTFHNYDGEDKKVTLEKEKCIVFVRAGAIQTLVSQALVSTLGAYGFFLINDLESMILCDNKLSSTILLDRYDINTPKTAMISNVKSIEIAHKKIGGKFPVIIKTLTGTQGVGVSKVNDMSSLVSVAQSLWKYDAQILIQQFLDIKSDIRTLVVN
;
A
#
# COMPACT_ATOMS: atom_id res chain seq x y z
N LEU A 1 -8.27 -16.43 -20.49
CA LEU A 1 -8.04 -15.64 -19.29
C LEU A 1 -6.68 -14.95 -19.40
N HIS A 2 -6.63 -13.68 -18.97
CA HIS A 2 -5.44 -12.85 -19.00
C HIS A 2 -5.11 -12.40 -17.56
N LEU A 3 -3.96 -12.80 -17.05
CA LEU A 3 -3.47 -12.36 -15.75
C LEU A 3 -2.61 -11.12 -15.92
N VAL A 4 -2.98 -10.05 -15.24
CA VAL A 4 -2.31 -8.76 -15.31
C VAL A 4 -1.77 -8.41 -13.94
N VAL A 5 -0.53 -7.99 -13.83
CA VAL A 5 0.05 -7.47 -12.59
C VAL A 5 0.33 -5.99 -12.79
N LEU A 6 -0.20 -5.17 -11.90
CA LEU A 6 0.13 -3.75 -11.77
C LEU A 6 1.14 -3.59 -10.64
N GLY A 7 2.32 -3.08 -10.92
CA GLY A 7 3.39 -2.94 -9.94
C GLY A 7 4.52 -2.06 -10.44
N LEU A 8 5.63 -2.06 -9.72
CA LEU A 8 6.89 -1.45 -10.13
C LEU A 8 7.68 -2.45 -10.97
N GLY A 9 8.42 -1.99 -12.00
CA GLY A 9 9.02 -2.85 -13.02
C GLY A 9 10.09 -3.82 -12.53
N ASP A 10 10.81 -3.52 -11.44
CA ASP A 10 11.99 -4.24 -10.99
C ASP A 10 11.71 -5.24 -9.84
N GLU A 11 10.59 -5.92 -9.89
CA GLU A 11 10.22 -6.88 -8.84
C GLU A 11 10.79 -8.30 -9.10
N GLU A 12 12.11 -8.48 -9.35
CA GLU A 12 12.74 -9.81 -9.45
C GLU A 12 12.54 -10.66 -8.19
N GLY A 13 12.17 -11.93 -8.36
CA GLY A 13 11.92 -12.88 -7.26
C GLY A 13 10.61 -12.64 -6.50
N THR A 14 9.66 -11.97 -7.11
CA THR A 14 8.49 -11.40 -6.47
C THR A 14 7.19 -12.11 -6.82
N PHE A 15 6.10 -11.53 -6.37
CA PHE A 15 4.75 -11.95 -6.73
C PHE A 15 4.51 -11.96 -8.25
N ALA A 16 5.09 -11.03 -9.01
CA ALA A 16 4.97 -10.95 -10.47
C ALA A 16 5.53 -12.22 -11.14
N ASP A 17 6.70 -12.71 -10.69
CA ASP A 17 7.31 -13.93 -11.20
C ASP A 17 6.46 -15.16 -10.91
N VAL A 18 5.88 -15.24 -9.70
CA VAL A 18 4.97 -16.35 -9.34
C VAL A 18 3.76 -16.38 -10.26
N ILE A 19 3.14 -15.22 -10.52
CA ILE A 19 1.99 -15.12 -11.43
C ILE A 19 2.39 -15.45 -12.85
N GLN A 20 3.57 -15.01 -13.31
CA GLN A 20 4.09 -15.35 -14.63
C GLN A 20 4.33 -16.87 -14.77
N GLU A 21 4.91 -17.51 -13.77
CA GLU A 21 5.14 -18.95 -13.77
C GLU A 21 3.82 -19.74 -13.80
N VAL A 22 2.84 -19.34 -12.99
CA VAL A 22 1.49 -19.91 -13.01
C VAL A 22 0.84 -19.73 -14.38
N SER A 23 0.98 -18.55 -14.98
CA SER A 23 0.46 -18.27 -16.32
C SER A 23 1.06 -19.20 -17.37
N LYS A 24 2.37 -19.40 -17.35
CA LYS A 24 3.07 -20.36 -18.24
C LYS A 24 2.54 -21.79 -18.06
N LYS A 25 2.46 -22.27 -16.80
CA LYS A 25 1.95 -23.61 -16.47
C LYS A 25 0.51 -23.83 -16.91
N LYS A 26 -0.33 -22.79 -16.79
CA LYS A 26 -1.77 -22.82 -17.15
C LYS A 26 -2.05 -22.41 -18.58
N LYS A 27 -1.04 -22.03 -19.37
CA LYS A 27 -1.16 -21.50 -20.75
C LYS A 27 -2.09 -20.28 -20.82
N LEU A 28 -1.97 -19.38 -19.85
CA LEU A 28 -2.73 -18.13 -19.78
C LEU A 28 -1.89 -16.96 -20.30
N LYS A 29 -2.54 -15.94 -20.81
CA LYS A 29 -1.87 -14.68 -21.15
C LYS A 29 -1.41 -13.99 -19.84
N TYR A 30 -0.25 -13.37 -19.88
CA TYR A 30 0.33 -12.62 -18.76
C TYR A 30 0.82 -11.26 -19.25
N THR A 31 0.63 -10.23 -18.44
CA THR A 31 1.21 -8.90 -18.64
C THR A 31 1.58 -8.30 -17.29
N LEU A 32 2.79 -7.76 -17.18
CA LEU A 32 3.21 -6.86 -16.11
C LEU A 32 3.07 -5.42 -16.63
N ILE A 33 2.43 -4.55 -15.88
CA ILE A 33 2.31 -3.14 -16.18
C ILE A 33 3.06 -2.36 -15.10
N ASN A 34 4.15 -1.71 -15.51
CA ASN A 34 4.89 -0.79 -14.65
C ASN A 34 4.13 0.52 -14.55
N VAL A 35 3.58 0.80 -13.37
CA VAL A 35 2.72 1.98 -13.15
C VAL A 35 3.48 3.31 -13.16
N GLU A 36 4.81 3.30 -13.07
CA GLU A 36 5.64 4.51 -13.19
C GLU A 36 5.82 4.96 -14.63
N GLU A 37 5.67 4.05 -15.58
CA GLU A 37 5.91 4.28 -17.00
C GLU A 37 4.62 4.23 -17.83
N ALA A 38 3.63 3.47 -17.34
CA ALA A 38 2.36 3.29 -18.03
C ALA A 38 1.48 4.54 -17.99
N TYR A 39 0.81 4.82 -19.10
CA TYR A 39 -0.25 5.83 -19.15
C TYR A 39 -1.44 5.34 -19.97
N ILE A 40 -2.57 6.00 -19.78
CA ILE A 40 -3.81 5.87 -20.54
C ILE A 40 -4.30 7.27 -20.96
N ALA A 41 -5.04 7.35 -22.05
CA ALA A 41 -5.67 8.57 -22.52
C ALA A 41 -7.17 8.36 -22.74
N ASP A 42 -7.95 9.43 -22.84
CA ASP A 42 -9.40 9.34 -23.04
C ASP A 42 -9.79 8.48 -24.27
N ALA A 43 -8.98 8.57 -25.34
CA ALA A 43 -9.20 7.79 -26.57
C ALA A 43 -8.98 6.29 -26.40
N ASP A 44 -8.35 5.88 -25.29
CA ASP A 44 -8.05 4.47 -24.98
C ASP A 44 -9.15 3.82 -24.12
N LEU A 45 -10.14 4.60 -23.73
CA LEU A 45 -11.26 4.18 -22.90
C LEU A 45 -12.46 3.77 -23.78
N ASP A 46 -12.73 2.47 -23.83
CA ASP A 46 -13.89 1.90 -24.52
C ASP A 46 -14.66 1.01 -23.55
N VAL A 47 -15.95 0.82 -23.83
CA VAL A 47 -16.84 -0.02 -23.02
C VAL A 47 -16.31 -1.46 -23.01
N GLY A 48 -15.72 -1.85 -21.89
CA GLY A 48 -15.17 -3.19 -21.69
C GLY A 48 -13.70 -3.37 -22.07
N ASN A 49 -13.05 -2.36 -22.65
CA ASN A 49 -11.65 -2.39 -23.01
C ASN A 49 -10.91 -1.18 -22.44
N LEU A 50 -9.63 -1.36 -22.13
CA LEU A 50 -8.74 -0.28 -21.71
C LEU A 50 -7.35 -0.54 -22.26
N THR A 51 -6.76 0.46 -22.91
CA THR A 51 -5.42 0.36 -23.49
C THR A 51 -4.41 1.12 -22.68
N PHE A 52 -3.36 0.43 -22.25
CA PHE A 52 -2.17 1.01 -21.64
C PHE A 52 -1.07 1.19 -22.68
N HIS A 53 -0.33 2.29 -22.55
CA HIS A 53 0.86 2.61 -23.34
C HIS A 53 2.10 2.64 -22.44
N ASN A 54 3.27 2.36 -22.99
CA ASN A 54 4.58 2.36 -22.31
C ASN A 54 4.61 1.57 -20.99
N TYR A 55 3.95 0.43 -20.98
CA TYR A 55 3.69 -0.30 -19.74
C TYR A 55 4.90 -1.08 -19.17
N ASP A 56 5.98 -1.21 -19.94
CA ASP A 56 7.21 -1.92 -19.54
C ASP A 56 8.51 -1.20 -19.98
N GLY A 57 8.47 0.14 -20.07
CA GLY A 57 9.61 0.96 -20.46
C GLY A 57 9.92 0.97 -21.96
N GLU A 58 9.10 0.32 -22.79
CA GLU A 58 9.19 0.34 -24.23
C GLU A 58 7.96 1.03 -24.84
N ASP A 59 8.10 1.55 -26.07
CA ASP A 59 6.97 2.12 -26.82
C ASP A 59 6.02 0.99 -27.27
N LYS A 60 5.37 0.39 -26.30
CA LYS A 60 4.39 -0.68 -26.45
C LYS A 60 3.02 -0.22 -26.00
N LYS A 61 2.01 -0.95 -26.44
CA LYS A 61 0.65 -0.83 -25.93
C LYS A 61 0.04 -2.19 -25.67
N VAL A 62 -0.81 -2.26 -24.65
CA VAL A 62 -1.61 -3.45 -24.37
C VAL A 62 -3.06 -3.06 -24.10
N THR A 63 -3.96 -3.73 -24.82
CA THR A 63 -5.39 -3.61 -24.58
C THR A 63 -5.84 -4.72 -23.65
N LEU A 64 -6.48 -4.36 -22.57
CA LEU A 64 -7.10 -5.26 -21.60
C LEU A 64 -8.60 -5.34 -21.89
N GLU A 65 -9.11 -6.55 -22.00
CA GLU A 65 -10.54 -6.84 -22.13
C GLU A 65 -11.10 -7.20 -20.75
N LYS A 66 -12.01 -6.41 -20.23
CA LYS A 66 -12.54 -6.55 -18.86
C LYS A 66 -12.99 -7.97 -18.52
N GLU A 67 -13.78 -8.58 -19.38
CA GLU A 67 -14.36 -9.91 -19.15
C GLU A 67 -13.32 -11.06 -19.17
N LYS A 68 -12.10 -10.77 -19.63
CA LYS A 68 -11.02 -11.76 -19.74
C LYS A 68 -9.89 -11.54 -18.77
N CYS A 69 -9.88 -10.43 -18.02
CA CYS A 69 -8.75 -10.03 -17.17
C CYS A 69 -9.02 -10.29 -15.69
N ILE A 70 -7.97 -10.75 -14.99
CA ILE A 70 -7.82 -10.63 -13.54
C ILE A 70 -6.61 -9.74 -13.31
N VAL A 71 -6.81 -8.64 -12.60
CA VAL A 71 -5.77 -7.64 -12.37
C VAL A 71 -5.30 -7.72 -10.90
N PHE A 72 -4.06 -8.11 -10.72
CA PHE A 72 -3.39 -8.11 -9.41
C PHE A 72 -2.74 -6.75 -9.17
N VAL A 73 -3.26 -6.00 -8.20
CA VAL A 73 -2.74 -4.69 -7.82
C VAL A 73 -1.72 -4.87 -6.70
N ARG A 74 -0.47 -4.45 -6.93
CA ARG A 74 0.60 -4.52 -5.93
C ARG A 74 0.69 -3.23 -5.12
N ALA A 75 1.29 -3.32 -3.92
CA ALA A 75 1.44 -2.15 -3.05
C ALA A 75 2.19 -0.98 -3.74
N GLY A 76 3.16 -1.27 -4.62
CA GLY A 76 3.84 -0.25 -5.43
C GLY A 76 2.89 0.52 -6.36
N ALA A 77 1.83 -0.12 -6.84
CA ALA A 77 0.85 0.48 -7.75
C ALA A 77 -0.08 1.52 -7.10
N ILE A 78 0.04 1.80 -5.81
CA ILE A 78 -0.79 2.79 -5.10
C ILE A 78 0.03 3.87 -4.38
N GLN A 79 1.33 3.98 -4.66
CA GLN A 79 2.23 4.90 -3.95
C GLN A 79 2.08 6.36 -4.41
N THR A 80 1.59 6.60 -5.61
CA THR A 80 1.41 7.94 -6.16
C THR A 80 -0.05 8.21 -6.54
N LEU A 81 -0.43 9.47 -6.59
CA LEU A 81 -1.77 9.85 -7.05
C LEU A 81 -2.02 9.41 -8.50
N VAL A 82 -1.00 9.43 -9.34
CA VAL A 82 -1.11 8.99 -10.74
C VAL A 82 -1.39 7.49 -10.81
N SER A 83 -0.61 6.68 -10.10
CA SER A 83 -0.83 5.23 -10.07
C SER A 83 -2.18 4.85 -9.43
N GLN A 84 -2.60 5.57 -8.38
CA GLN A 84 -3.94 5.41 -7.82
C GLN A 84 -5.04 5.74 -8.84
N ALA A 85 -4.86 6.78 -9.66
CA ALA A 85 -5.81 7.12 -10.73
C ALA A 85 -5.92 6.00 -11.77
N LEU A 86 -4.79 5.37 -12.16
CA LEU A 86 -4.80 4.21 -13.06
C LEU A 86 -5.61 3.05 -12.47
N VAL A 87 -5.36 2.69 -11.21
CA VAL A 87 -6.10 1.61 -10.52
C VAL A 87 -7.58 1.97 -10.38
N SER A 88 -7.89 3.23 -10.03
CA SER A 88 -9.27 3.73 -9.93
C SER A 88 -10.00 3.63 -11.26
N THR A 89 -9.35 3.97 -12.36
CA THR A 89 -9.91 3.86 -13.71
C THR A 89 -10.29 2.41 -14.02
N LEU A 90 -9.40 1.46 -13.77
CA LEU A 90 -9.72 0.03 -13.95
C LEU A 90 -10.94 -0.39 -13.12
N GLY A 91 -11.02 0.03 -11.86
CA GLY A 91 -12.17 -0.26 -11.01
C GLY A 91 -13.46 0.36 -11.54
N ALA A 92 -13.42 1.63 -11.97
CA ALA A 92 -14.57 2.34 -12.55
C ALA A 92 -15.08 1.70 -13.86
N TYR A 93 -14.17 1.14 -14.65
CA TYR A 93 -14.52 0.36 -15.85
C TYR A 93 -14.96 -1.09 -15.55
N GLY A 94 -14.98 -1.48 -14.27
CA GLY A 94 -15.49 -2.77 -13.81
C GLY A 94 -14.55 -3.94 -14.04
N PHE A 95 -13.24 -3.70 -14.12
CA PHE A 95 -12.24 -4.77 -14.11
C PHE A 95 -12.23 -5.48 -12.76
N PHE A 96 -11.99 -6.79 -12.76
CA PHE A 96 -11.84 -7.57 -11.55
C PHE A 96 -10.43 -7.37 -10.96
N LEU A 97 -10.38 -6.65 -9.83
CA LEU A 97 -9.14 -6.27 -9.15
C LEU A 97 -8.88 -7.15 -7.91
N ILE A 98 -7.65 -7.58 -7.74
CA ILE A 98 -7.16 -8.25 -6.53
C ILE A 98 -5.96 -7.45 -5.97
N ASN A 99 -6.10 -6.59 -4.97
CA ASN A 99 -7.35 -6.14 -4.37
C ASN A 99 -7.82 -4.82 -4.99
N ASP A 100 -9.01 -4.33 -4.57
CA ASP A 100 -9.52 -3.02 -4.97
C ASP A 100 -8.71 -1.89 -4.33
N LEU A 101 -8.78 -0.70 -4.94
CA LEU A 101 -8.01 0.47 -4.51
C LEU A 101 -8.37 0.92 -3.09
N GLU A 102 -9.66 0.91 -2.74
CA GLU A 102 -10.14 1.40 -1.44
C GLU A 102 -9.58 0.54 -0.30
N SER A 103 -9.66 -0.78 -0.44
CA SER A 103 -9.08 -1.74 0.50
C SER A 103 -7.57 -1.57 0.64
N MET A 104 -6.87 -1.34 -0.47
CA MET A 104 -5.42 -1.15 -0.46
C MET A 104 -5.01 0.14 0.23
N ILE A 105 -5.66 1.27 -0.06
CA ILE A 105 -5.40 2.56 0.60
C ILE A 105 -5.70 2.46 2.10
N LEU A 106 -6.79 1.81 2.47
CA LEU A 106 -7.15 1.58 3.87
C LEU A 106 -6.07 0.79 4.60
N CYS A 107 -5.56 -0.27 3.99
CA CYS A 107 -4.51 -1.12 4.58
C CYS A 107 -3.13 -0.43 4.64
N ASP A 108 -2.79 0.40 3.67
CA ASP A 108 -1.53 1.16 3.67
C ASP A 108 -1.52 2.23 4.76
N ASN A 109 -2.68 2.84 5.07
CA ASN A 109 -2.81 3.84 6.12
C ASN A 109 -2.97 3.19 7.50
N LYS A 110 -1.89 3.21 8.30
CA LYS A 110 -1.82 2.54 9.61
C LYS A 110 -2.83 3.08 10.64
N LEU A 111 -3.20 4.36 10.56
CA LEU A 111 -4.22 4.91 11.45
C LEU A 111 -5.62 4.44 11.03
N SER A 112 -5.95 4.50 9.75
CA SER A 112 -7.24 4.03 9.23
C SER A 112 -7.46 2.56 9.52
N SER A 113 -6.45 1.71 9.33
CA SER A 113 -6.49 0.29 9.69
C SER A 113 -6.74 0.10 11.19
N THR A 114 -6.04 0.86 12.05
CA THR A 114 -6.23 0.79 13.50
C THR A 114 -7.66 1.17 13.91
N ILE A 115 -8.18 2.27 13.34
CA ILE A 115 -9.55 2.74 13.62
C ILE A 115 -10.59 1.72 13.14
N LEU A 116 -10.37 1.11 11.96
CA LEU A 116 -11.28 0.09 11.44
C LEU A 116 -11.32 -1.13 12.36
N LEU A 117 -10.17 -1.63 12.79
CA LEU A 117 -10.08 -2.76 13.71
C LEU A 117 -10.79 -2.46 15.05
N ASP A 118 -10.60 -1.25 15.60
CA ASP A 118 -11.26 -0.80 16.83
C ASP A 118 -12.80 -0.79 16.69
N ARG A 119 -13.32 -0.37 15.53
CA ARG A 119 -14.77 -0.41 15.23
C ARG A 119 -15.36 -1.82 15.20
N TYR A 120 -14.54 -2.83 15.00
CA TYR A 120 -14.93 -4.25 15.05
C TYR A 120 -14.52 -4.92 16.36
N ASP A 121 -14.25 -4.14 17.42
CA ASP A 121 -13.84 -4.63 18.75
C ASP A 121 -12.58 -5.52 18.70
N ILE A 122 -11.72 -5.32 17.71
CA ILE A 122 -10.43 -6.00 17.59
C ILE A 122 -9.36 -5.16 18.31
N ASN A 123 -8.78 -5.74 19.35
CA ASN A 123 -7.77 -5.06 20.15
C ASN A 123 -6.53 -4.70 19.32
N THR A 124 -6.15 -3.42 19.37
CA THR A 124 -4.93 -2.90 18.75
C THR A 124 -4.06 -2.17 19.77
N PRO A 125 -2.76 -2.04 19.55
CA PRO A 125 -1.92 -1.18 20.36
C PRO A 125 -2.42 0.27 20.32
N LYS A 126 -2.54 0.94 21.48
CA LYS A 126 -2.96 2.34 21.52
C LYS A 126 -2.10 3.19 20.62
N THR A 127 -2.72 3.95 19.74
CA THR A 127 -2.06 4.71 18.67
C THR A 127 -2.56 6.15 18.66
N ALA A 128 -1.69 7.10 18.40
CA ALA A 128 -2.03 8.48 18.20
C ALA A 128 -1.24 9.07 17.01
N MET A 129 -1.92 9.86 16.17
CA MET A 129 -1.28 10.68 15.16
C MET A 129 -0.79 11.99 15.81
N ILE A 130 0.41 12.42 15.44
CA ILE A 130 0.99 13.68 15.91
C ILE A 130 1.42 14.53 14.72
N SER A 131 1.15 15.82 14.79
CA SER A 131 1.41 16.77 13.70
C SER A 131 2.39 17.89 14.09
N ASN A 132 2.71 18.02 15.37
CA ASN A 132 3.64 19.04 15.88
C ASN A 132 4.21 18.66 17.24
N VAL A 133 5.28 19.33 17.65
CA VAL A 133 5.99 19.06 18.91
C VAL A 133 5.07 19.20 20.14
N LYS A 134 4.17 20.21 20.14
CA LYS A 134 3.28 20.48 21.28
C LYS A 134 2.29 19.34 21.54
N SER A 135 1.94 18.57 20.53
CA SER A 135 1.01 17.45 20.65
C SER A 135 1.66 16.17 21.18
N ILE A 136 2.99 16.05 21.15
CA ILE A 136 3.71 14.81 21.48
C ILE A 136 3.42 14.36 22.90
N GLU A 137 3.59 15.24 23.89
CA GLU A 137 3.42 14.87 25.31
C GLU A 137 1.97 14.45 25.60
N ILE A 138 1.01 15.16 25.05
CA ILE A 138 -0.42 14.86 25.22
C ILE A 138 -0.76 13.52 24.58
N ALA A 139 -0.29 13.29 23.35
CA ALA A 139 -0.50 12.04 22.63
C ALA A 139 0.18 10.88 23.36
N HIS A 140 1.40 11.05 23.87
CA HIS A 140 2.09 10.03 24.66
C HIS A 140 1.28 9.63 25.90
N LYS A 141 0.73 10.59 26.64
CA LYS A 141 -0.15 10.31 27.79
C LYS A 141 -1.39 9.52 27.37
N LYS A 142 -1.99 9.86 26.20
CA LYS A 142 -3.19 9.18 25.68
C LYS A 142 -2.95 7.73 25.28
N ILE A 143 -1.75 7.38 24.81
CA ILE A 143 -1.39 5.99 24.49
C ILE A 143 -0.87 5.19 25.69
N GLY A 144 -0.94 5.76 26.90
CA GLY A 144 -0.59 5.07 28.15
C GLY A 144 0.56 5.68 28.93
N GLY A 145 1.26 6.69 28.40
CA GLY A 145 2.28 7.47 29.12
C GLY A 145 3.52 6.69 29.54
N LYS A 146 3.81 5.56 28.91
CA LYS A 146 4.94 4.69 29.24
C LYS A 146 5.91 4.58 28.05
N PHE A 147 7.18 4.53 28.35
CA PHE A 147 8.22 4.14 27.39
C PHE A 147 8.62 2.67 27.58
N PRO A 148 9.15 2.02 26.52
CA PRO A 148 9.35 2.55 25.18
C PRO A 148 8.05 2.72 24.41
N VAL A 149 8.09 3.55 23.36
CA VAL A 149 7.02 3.67 22.35
C VAL A 149 7.57 3.41 20.96
N ILE A 150 6.67 3.12 20.02
CA ILE A 150 7.01 3.06 18.60
C ILE A 150 6.60 4.38 17.95
N ILE A 151 7.51 5.00 17.19
CA ILE A 151 7.20 6.06 16.24
C ILE A 151 7.31 5.49 14.84
N LYS A 152 6.34 5.81 13.97
CA LYS A 152 6.32 5.30 12.60
C LYS A 152 5.62 6.25 11.64
N THR A 153 5.95 6.15 10.36
CA THR A 153 5.24 6.86 9.30
C THR A 153 3.81 6.33 9.14
N LEU A 154 2.89 7.20 8.75
CA LEU A 154 1.47 6.87 8.54
C LEU A 154 1.29 5.80 7.47
N THR A 155 2.01 5.96 6.36
CA THR A 155 2.04 5.02 5.23
C THR A 155 3.43 4.37 5.09
N GLY A 156 3.56 3.42 4.17
CA GLY A 156 4.82 2.75 3.89
C GLY A 156 4.89 1.32 4.42
N THR A 157 5.80 0.54 3.85
CA THR A 157 5.92 -0.91 3.99
C THR A 157 7.29 -1.33 4.53
N GLN A 158 7.47 -2.62 4.80
CA GLN A 158 8.76 -3.26 5.15
C GLN A 158 9.49 -2.68 6.38
N GLY A 159 8.77 -1.99 7.27
CA GLY A 159 9.38 -1.42 8.48
C GLY A 159 10.19 -0.14 8.26
N VAL A 160 10.24 0.39 7.05
CA VAL A 160 10.88 1.69 6.78
C VAL A 160 10.11 2.78 7.52
N GLY A 161 10.84 3.68 8.19
CA GLY A 161 10.25 4.77 9.00
C GLY A 161 9.66 4.30 10.35
N VAL A 162 10.05 3.12 10.86
CA VAL A 162 9.64 2.61 12.17
C VAL A 162 10.81 2.65 13.13
N SER A 163 10.64 3.26 14.31
CA SER A 163 11.67 3.33 15.36
C SER A 163 11.08 3.09 16.73
N LYS A 164 11.82 2.35 17.57
CA LYS A 164 11.55 2.22 19.01
C LYS A 164 12.28 3.33 19.74
N VAL A 165 11.58 4.11 20.55
CA VAL A 165 12.16 5.22 21.34
C VAL A 165 11.90 5.01 22.83
N ASN A 166 12.89 5.35 23.64
CA ASN A 166 12.92 4.97 25.06
C ASN A 166 12.65 6.15 26.01
N ASP A 167 12.59 7.37 25.48
CA ASP A 167 12.39 8.59 26.27
C ASP A 167 11.80 9.73 25.43
N MET A 168 11.35 10.78 26.11
CA MET A 168 10.68 11.92 25.47
C MET A 168 11.61 12.73 24.57
N SER A 169 12.86 12.91 24.95
CA SER A 169 13.82 13.66 24.15
C SER A 169 14.11 13.01 22.82
N SER A 170 14.31 11.69 22.83
CA SER A 170 14.48 10.88 21.64
C SER A 170 13.23 10.92 20.77
N LEU A 171 12.03 10.82 21.36
CA LEU A 171 10.77 10.89 20.64
C LEU A 171 10.60 12.21 19.88
N VAL A 172 10.88 13.33 20.56
CA VAL A 172 10.83 14.67 19.94
C VAL A 172 11.85 14.79 18.81
N SER A 173 13.09 14.34 19.04
CA SER A 173 14.15 14.42 18.02
C SER A 173 13.83 13.62 16.77
N VAL A 174 13.36 12.38 16.91
CA VAL A 174 12.97 11.53 15.78
C VAL A 174 11.77 12.13 15.05
N ALA A 175 10.75 12.61 15.78
CA ALA A 175 9.58 13.24 15.16
C ALA A 175 9.98 14.47 14.33
N GLN A 176 10.82 15.35 14.87
CA GLN A 176 11.30 16.53 14.15
C GLN A 176 12.12 16.17 12.90
N SER A 177 12.90 15.08 12.97
CA SER A 177 13.66 14.60 11.82
C SER A 177 12.74 14.10 10.70
N LEU A 178 11.70 13.34 11.04
CA LEU A 178 10.72 12.84 10.08
C LEU A 178 9.92 13.98 9.45
N TRP A 179 9.50 14.98 10.24
CA TRP A 179 8.76 16.16 9.71
C TRP A 179 9.57 17.02 8.74
N LYS A 180 10.90 17.00 8.78
CA LYS A 180 11.74 17.68 7.77
C LYS A 180 11.57 17.11 6.36
N TYR A 181 11.06 15.89 6.25
CA TYR A 181 10.78 15.20 4.99
C TYR A 181 9.27 15.06 4.75
N ASP A 182 8.47 15.97 5.32
CA ASP A 182 7.01 16.00 5.21
C ASP A 182 6.30 14.69 5.60
N ALA A 183 6.98 13.84 6.39
CA ALA A 183 6.40 12.59 6.83
C ALA A 183 5.25 12.81 7.81
N GLN A 184 4.12 12.16 7.55
CA GLN A 184 3.03 12.04 8.51
C GLN A 184 3.35 10.89 9.47
N ILE A 185 3.24 11.12 10.77
CA ILE A 185 3.73 10.19 11.77
C ILE A 185 2.72 9.83 12.84
N LEU A 186 2.87 8.62 13.34
CA LEU A 186 2.13 8.05 14.46
C LEU A 186 3.08 7.71 15.59
N ILE A 187 2.57 7.83 16.81
CA ILE A 187 3.17 7.15 17.96
C ILE A 187 2.24 6.03 18.43
N GLN A 188 2.82 4.93 18.86
CA GLN A 188 2.08 3.74 19.26
C GLN A 188 2.69 3.12 20.49
N GLN A 189 1.84 2.56 21.34
CA GLN A 189 2.24 1.73 22.48
C GLN A 189 3.18 0.61 22.02
N PHE A 190 4.31 0.46 22.67
CA PHE A 190 5.17 -0.71 22.46
C PHE A 190 4.58 -1.93 23.15
N LEU A 191 4.53 -3.03 22.42
CA LEU A 191 4.20 -4.34 22.95
C LEU A 191 5.44 -5.23 22.90
N ASP A 192 5.77 -5.84 24.04
CA ASP A 192 6.87 -6.82 24.10
C ASP A 192 6.34 -8.19 23.66
N ILE A 193 6.34 -8.40 22.34
CA ILE A 193 5.89 -9.63 21.69
C ILE A 193 7.07 -10.55 21.37
N LYS A 194 6.89 -11.85 21.57
CA LYS A 194 7.91 -12.86 21.26
C LYS A 194 7.82 -13.39 19.83
N SER A 195 6.64 -13.28 19.23
CA SER A 195 6.38 -13.76 17.87
C SER A 195 5.19 -13.02 17.26
N ASP A 196 5.14 -12.99 15.96
CA ASP A 196 4.01 -12.54 15.16
C ASP A 196 3.43 -13.69 14.35
N ILE A 197 2.17 -13.55 13.95
CA ILE A 197 1.48 -14.51 13.08
C ILE A 197 1.13 -13.81 11.78
N ARG A 198 1.64 -14.33 10.68
CA ARG A 198 1.26 -13.89 9.34
C ARG A 198 0.09 -14.72 8.84
N THR A 199 -1.06 -14.08 8.64
CA THR A 199 -2.26 -14.75 8.12
C THR A 199 -2.50 -14.32 6.69
N LEU A 200 -2.76 -15.28 5.80
CA LEU A 200 -3.22 -15.06 4.44
C LEU A 200 -4.69 -15.50 4.37
N VAL A 201 -5.55 -14.59 3.93
CA VAL A 201 -6.96 -14.89 3.68
C VAL A 201 -7.19 -14.82 2.17
N VAL A 202 -7.76 -15.88 1.63
CA VAL A 202 -8.17 -15.97 0.21
C VAL A 202 -9.66 -16.32 0.23
N ASN A 203 -10.47 -15.48 -0.42
CA ASN A 203 -11.92 -15.61 -0.46
C ASN A 203 -12.42 -15.77 -1.91
#